data_5bbc3e3bcf396cce2f67d52c26de02fe
#
_entry.id   5bbc3e3bcf396cce2f67d52c26de02fe
#
_cell.length_a   1.000
_cell.length_b   1.000
_cell.length_c   1.000
_cell.angle_alpha   90.00
_cell.angle_beta   90.00
_cell.angle_gamma   90.00
#
_symmetry.space_group_name_H-M   'P 1'
#
loop_
_entity.id
_entity.type
_entity.pdbx_description
1 polymer ?
#
loop_
_entity_poly.entity_id
_entity_poly.type
_entity_poly.pdbx_seq_one_letter_code
_entity_poly.pdbx_strand_id
1 'polypeptide(L)'
;MTNAGRLSEAFFNDRYGVDSGVASDLLSLALSRGGEHAELFFEHREGSNITFEQEAVKTASRSTSQGVGIRVIQGDAIGYAYTENLDRDAMRRAADTAARIASR
;
A
#
# COMPACT_ATOMS: atom_id res chain seq x y z
N MET A 1 24.80 3.28 -3.93
CA MET A 1 23.40 3.45 -3.58
C MET A 1 22.58 3.97 -4.75
N THR A 2 21.46 3.35 -4.99
CA THR A 2 20.61 3.73 -6.10
C THR A 2 19.64 4.84 -5.70
N ASN A 3 19.17 5.61 -6.69
CA ASN A 3 18.17 6.62 -6.47
C ASN A 3 16.73 6.06 -6.54
N ALA A 4 16.60 4.77 -6.82
CA ALA A 4 15.29 4.16 -7.03
C ALA A 4 14.37 4.30 -5.81
N GLY A 5 14.90 4.06 -4.60
CA GLY A 5 14.13 4.20 -3.38
C GLY A 5 13.66 5.62 -3.15
N ARG A 6 14.49 6.61 -3.44
CA ARG A 6 14.13 8.02 -3.30
C ARG A 6 13.08 8.45 -4.30
N LEU A 7 13.17 7.95 -5.53
CA LEU A 7 12.18 8.26 -6.57
C LEU A 7 10.83 7.67 -6.21
N SER A 8 10.80 6.45 -5.68
CA SER A 8 9.58 5.81 -5.22
C SER A 8 8.95 6.55 -4.05
N GLU A 9 9.77 6.97 -3.09
CA GLU A 9 9.34 7.73 -1.93
C GLU A 9 8.73 9.07 -2.36
N ALA A 10 9.42 9.81 -3.24
CA ALA A 10 8.93 11.07 -3.76
C ALA A 10 7.60 10.89 -4.51
N PHE A 11 7.48 9.83 -5.29
CA PHE A 11 6.27 9.54 -6.05
C PHE A 11 5.06 9.38 -5.12
N PHE A 12 5.19 8.55 -4.09
CA PHE A 12 4.08 8.29 -3.18
C PHE A 12 3.77 9.49 -2.30
N ASN A 13 4.77 10.27 -1.92
CA ASN A 13 4.54 11.50 -1.18
C ASN A 13 3.79 12.53 -2.03
N ASP A 14 4.22 12.76 -3.25
CA ASP A 14 3.61 13.75 -4.12
C ASP A 14 2.18 13.36 -4.51
N ARG A 15 1.96 12.10 -4.79
CA ARG A 15 0.67 11.64 -5.30
C ARG A 15 -0.33 11.34 -4.21
N TYR A 16 0.10 10.77 -3.09
CA TYR A 16 -0.80 10.27 -2.05
C TYR A 16 -0.54 10.87 -0.68
N GLY A 17 0.44 11.73 -0.55
CA GLY A 17 0.79 12.30 0.74
C GLY A 17 1.47 11.31 1.69
N VAL A 18 2.07 10.26 1.14
CA VAL A 18 2.76 9.24 1.95
C VAL A 18 4.23 9.63 2.07
N ASP A 19 4.60 10.10 3.23
CA ASP A 19 5.99 10.46 3.54
C ASP A 19 6.52 9.56 4.65
N SER A 20 7.74 9.80 5.08
CA SER A 20 8.36 8.98 6.13
C SER A 20 7.62 9.09 7.47
N GLY A 21 6.99 10.23 7.73
CA GLY A 21 6.18 10.41 8.94
C GLY A 21 4.94 9.52 8.93
N VAL A 22 4.25 9.45 7.79
CA VAL A 22 3.11 8.56 7.62
C VAL A 22 3.55 7.11 7.75
N ALA A 23 4.64 6.72 7.10
CA ALA A 23 5.16 5.35 7.18
C ALA A 23 5.52 4.99 8.62
N SER A 24 6.16 5.90 9.34
CA SER A 24 6.54 5.68 10.74
C SER A 24 5.31 5.50 11.63
N ASP A 25 4.26 6.30 11.41
CA ASP A 25 3.01 6.17 12.14
C ASP A 25 2.35 4.81 11.91
N LEU A 26 2.30 4.38 10.65
CA LEU A 26 1.71 3.08 10.31
C LEU A 26 2.50 1.92 10.89
N LEU A 27 3.83 1.99 10.85
CA LEU A 27 4.69 0.95 11.46
C LEU A 27 4.51 0.89 12.97
N SER A 28 4.41 2.05 13.63
CA SER A 28 4.17 2.10 15.07
C SER A 28 2.85 1.45 15.42
N LEU A 29 1.81 1.73 14.66
CA LEU A 29 0.49 1.15 14.88
C LEU A 29 0.51 -0.35 14.62
N ALA A 30 1.16 -0.78 13.55
CA ALA A 30 1.29 -2.19 13.20
C ALA A 30 2.00 -2.99 14.30
N LEU A 31 2.96 -2.38 15.00
CA LEU A 31 3.74 -3.02 16.06
C LEU A 31 3.10 -2.84 17.45
N SER A 32 1.99 -2.13 17.56
CA SER A 32 1.41 -1.71 18.84
C SER A 32 0.88 -2.85 19.70
N ARG A 33 0.66 -4.03 19.14
CA ARG A 33 0.10 -5.17 19.86
C ARG A 33 1.13 -6.27 20.13
N GLY A 34 2.41 -5.92 20.08
CA GLY A 34 3.49 -6.84 20.41
C GLY A 34 4.21 -7.43 19.23
N GLY A 35 3.96 -6.93 18.03
CA GLY A 35 4.66 -7.37 16.84
C GLY A 35 6.16 -7.11 16.94
N GLU A 36 6.95 -8.02 16.39
CA GLU A 36 8.41 -7.93 16.41
C GLU A 36 8.94 -7.26 15.16
N HIS A 37 8.19 -7.35 14.05
CA HIS A 37 8.58 -6.81 12.76
C HIS A 37 7.35 -6.45 11.96
N ALA A 38 7.42 -5.35 11.24
CA ALA A 38 6.34 -4.94 10.35
C ALA A 38 6.90 -4.40 9.04
N GLU A 39 6.18 -4.62 7.97
CA GLU A 39 6.55 -4.15 6.64
C GLU A 39 5.37 -3.49 5.97
N LEU A 40 5.64 -2.47 5.18
CA LEU A 40 4.66 -1.77 4.37
C LEU A 40 5.07 -1.93 2.90
N PHE A 41 4.13 -2.38 2.07
CA PHE A 41 4.34 -2.52 0.63
C PHE A 41 3.38 -1.60 -0.10
N PHE A 42 3.89 -0.51 -0.62
CA PHE A 42 3.09 0.40 -1.44
C PHE A 42 3.24 0.01 -2.90
N GLU A 43 2.13 0.02 -3.63
CA GLU A 43 2.16 -0.25 -5.06
C GLU A 43 1.29 0.72 -5.83
N HIS A 44 1.66 0.95 -7.06
CA HIS A 44 0.92 1.77 -8.00
C HIS A 44 1.07 1.14 -9.38
N ARG A 45 -0.06 0.92 -10.05
CA ARG A 45 -0.08 0.34 -11.39
C ARG A 45 -1.00 1.16 -12.27
N GLU A 46 -0.58 1.33 -13.51
CA GLU A 46 -1.40 1.95 -14.53
C GLU A 46 -1.62 0.96 -15.66
N GLY A 47 -2.82 0.93 -16.17
CA GLY A 47 -3.17 0.10 -17.29
C GLY A 47 -4.02 0.87 -18.29
N SER A 48 -3.97 0.48 -19.53
CA SER A 48 -4.83 1.03 -20.56
C SER A 48 -5.42 -0.09 -21.38
N ASN A 49 -6.60 0.16 -21.90
CA ASN A 49 -7.33 -0.80 -22.69
C ASN A 49 -8.01 -0.10 -23.85
N ILE A 50 -7.84 -0.63 -25.06
CA ILE A 50 -8.47 -0.08 -26.26
C ILE A 50 -9.16 -1.22 -26.98
N THR A 51 -10.43 -1.03 -27.29
CA THR A 51 -11.21 -2.00 -28.05
C THR A 51 -11.55 -1.42 -29.41
N PHE A 52 -11.24 -2.18 -30.46
CA PHE A 52 -11.57 -1.81 -31.83
C PHE A 52 -12.70 -2.72 -32.33
N GLU A 53 -13.60 -2.15 -33.07
CA GLU A 53 -14.63 -2.90 -33.74
C GLU A 53 -14.88 -2.27 -35.10
N GLN A 54 -14.82 -3.07 -36.18
CA GLN A 54 -15.02 -2.61 -37.56
C GLN A 54 -14.11 -1.42 -37.90
N GLU A 55 -12.83 -1.54 -37.54
CA GLU A 55 -11.79 -0.55 -37.79
C GLU A 55 -12.01 0.80 -37.08
N ALA A 56 -12.93 0.86 -36.14
CA ALA A 56 -13.15 2.06 -35.35
C ALA A 56 -12.83 1.77 -33.88
N VAL A 57 -12.32 2.78 -33.20
CA VAL A 57 -12.13 2.67 -31.74
C VAL A 57 -13.50 2.64 -31.09
N LYS A 58 -13.84 1.53 -30.48
CA LYS A 58 -15.12 1.35 -29.83
C LYS A 58 -15.05 1.85 -28.39
N THR A 59 -14.00 1.47 -27.70
CA THR A 59 -13.82 1.79 -26.30
C THR A 59 -12.35 2.01 -26.02
N ALA A 60 -12.05 3.06 -25.29
CA ALA A 60 -10.72 3.26 -24.75
C ALA A 60 -10.87 3.55 -23.25
N SER A 61 -10.09 2.86 -22.44
CA SER A 61 -10.13 3.09 -21.00
C SER A 61 -8.72 3.08 -20.45
N ARG A 62 -8.55 3.82 -19.36
CA ARG A 62 -7.31 3.85 -18.62
C ARG A 62 -7.65 3.59 -17.17
N SER A 63 -6.95 2.66 -16.58
CA SER A 63 -7.17 2.32 -15.18
C SER A 63 -5.91 2.55 -14.37
N THR A 64 -6.11 2.94 -13.12
CA THR A 64 -5.04 3.11 -12.15
C THR A 64 -5.40 2.31 -10.92
N SER A 65 -4.49 1.50 -10.45
CA SER A 65 -4.67 0.82 -9.18
C SER A 65 -3.49 1.13 -8.27
N GLN A 66 -3.76 1.27 -7.01
CA GLN A 66 -2.76 1.52 -5.99
C GLN A 66 -3.20 0.86 -4.70
N GLY A 67 -2.26 0.69 -3.79
CA GLY A 67 -2.60 0.13 -2.51
C GLY A 67 -1.39 -0.01 -1.62
N VAL A 68 -1.65 -0.44 -0.40
CA VAL A 68 -0.61 -0.79 0.55
C VAL A 68 -0.96 -2.10 1.24
N GLY A 69 0.01 -3.00 1.26
CA GLY A 69 -0.05 -4.21 2.07
C GLY A 69 0.75 -4.00 3.34
N ILE A 70 0.22 -4.44 4.47
CA ILE A 70 0.88 -4.32 5.76
C ILE A 70 1.00 -5.70 6.37
N ARG A 71 2.23 -6.11 6.66
CA ARG A 71 2.52 -7.41 7.24
C ARG A 71 3.17 -7.23 8.60
N VAL A 72 2.67 -7.97 9.59
CA VAL A 72 3.19 -7.94 10.96
C VAL A 72 3.58 -9.35 11.35
N ILE A 73 4.75 -9.49 11.96
CA ILE A 73 5.24 -10.78 12.44
C ILE A 73 5.35 -10.72 13.95
N GLN A 74 4.76 -11.70 14.60
CA GLN A 74 4.82 -11.84 16.07
C GLN A 74 5.04 -13.31 16.40
N GLY A 75 6.27 -13.69 16.74
CA GLY A 75 6.63 -15.09 16.93
C GLY A 75 6.41 -15.87 15.64
N ASP A 76 5.60 -16.91 15.70
CA ASP A 76 5.24 -17.72 14.54
C ASP A 76 4.00 -17.20 13.81
N ALA A 77 3.36 -16.14 14.33
CA ALA A 77 2.14 -15.59 13.74
C ALA A 77 2.46 -14.51 12.76
N ILE A 78 1.69 -14.45 11.68
CA ILE A 78 1.79 -13.42 10.66
C ILE A 78 0.40 -12.82 10.47
N GLY A 79 0.31 -11.49 10.59
CA GLY A 79 -0.88 -10.76 10.26
C GLY A 79 -0.67 -9.98 8.97
N TYR A 80 -1.67 -9.96 8.11
CA TYR A 80 -1.60 -9.24 6.86
C TYR A 80 -2.91 -8.54 6.58
N ALA A 81 -2.84 -7.32 6.09
CA ALA A 81 -4.00 -6.57 5.61
C ALA A 81 -3.61 -5.73 4.42
N TYR A 82 -4.57 -5.46 3.56
CA TYR A 82 -4.35 -4.68 2.35
C TYR A 82 -5.47 -3.65 2.20
N THR A 83 -5.14 -2.46 1.73
CA THR A 83 -6.14 -1.47 1.35
C THR A 83 -5.74 -0.79 0.04
N GLU A 84 -6.71 -0.60 -0.84
CA GLU A 84 -6.52 0.16 -2.07
C GLU A 84 -6.60 1.67 -1.81
N ASN A 85 -7.16 2.06 -0.68
CA ASN A 85 -7.34 3.44 -0.32
C ASN A 85 -6.14 3.93 0.48
N LEU A 86 -5.41 4.89 -0.07
CA LEU A 86 -4.21 5.44 0.56
C LEU A 86 -4.49 6.70 1.39
N ASP A 87 -5.74 6.91 1.82
CA ASP A 87 -5.98 7.91 2.83
C ASP A 87 -5.50 7.41 4.19
N ARG A 88 -5.22 8.35 5.07
CA ARG A 88 -4.60 8.04 6.34
C ARG A 88 -5.44 7.10 7.20
N ASP A 89 -6.73 7.33 7.27
CA ASP A 89 -7.62 6.51 8.09
C ASP A 89 -7.73 5.07 7.60
N ALA A 90 -7.83 4.87 6.28
CA ALA A 90 -7.89 3.54 5.70
C ALA A 90 -6.59 2.76 5.95
N MET A 91 -5.44 3.43 5.78
CA MET A 91 -4.15 2.80 6.04
C MET A 91 -3.97 2.45 7.51
N ARG A 92 -4.42 3.32 8.42
CA ARG A 92 -4.36 3.05 9.87
C ARG A 92 -5.24 1.85 10.24
N ARG A 93 -6.42 1.74 9.65
CA ARG A 93 -7.29 0.59 9.87
C ARG A 93 -6.64 -0.70 9.39
N ALA A 94 -5.98 -0.66 8.24
CA ALA A 94 -5.26 -1.83 7.73
C ALA A 94 -4.11 -2.24 8.66
N ALA A 95 -3.34 -1.28 9.15
CA ALA A 95 -2.26 -1.54 10.09
C ALA A 95 -2.78 -2.16 11.39
N ASP A 96 -3.88 -1.64 11.92
CA ASP A 96 -4.50 -2.18 13.12
C ASP A 96 -5.02 -3.59 12.90
N THR A 97 -5.62 -3.85 11.74
CA THR A 97 -6.12 -5.18 11.38
C THR A 97 -4.98 -6.18 11.32
N ALA A 98 -3.88 -5.85 10.65
CA ALA A 98 -2.71 -6.72 10.57
C ALA A 98 -2.14 -7.00 11.96
N ALA A 99 -2.06 -5.97 12.81
CA ALA A 99 -1.57 -6.10 14.18
C ALA A 99 -2.45 -7.06 14.99
N ARG A 100 -3.76 -6.94 14.85
CA ARG A 100 -4.70 -7.82 15.58
C ARG A 100 -4.61 -9.27 15.13
N ILE A 101 -4.46 -9.50 13.83
CA ILE A 101 -4.32 -10.85 13.30
C ILE A 101 -3.05 -11.50 13.84
N ALA A 102 -1.94 -10.78 13.85
CA ALA A 102 -0.66 -11.32 14.35
C ALA A 102 -0.68 -11.57 15.86
N SER A 103 -1.48 -10.82 16.60
CA SER A 103 -1.51 -10.90 18.07
C SER A 103 -2.41 -11.97 18.64
N ARG A 104 -3.05 -12.76 17.82
CA ARG A 104 -3.94 -13.84 18.27
C ARG A 104 -3.22 -14.97 18.97
#